data_cfed39503c20b6e2902c9e8f6565ace9
#
_entry.id   cfed39503c20b6e2902c9e8f6565ace9
#
_cell.length_a   1.000
_cell.length_b   1.000
_cell.length_c   1.000
_cell.angle_alpha   90.00
_cell.angle_beta   90.00
_cell.angle_gamma   90.00
#
_symmetry.space_group_name_H-M   'P 1'
#
loop_
_entity.id
_entity.type
_entity.pdbx_description
1 polymer ?
#
loop_
_entity_poly.entity_id
_entity_poly.type
_entity_poly.pdbx_seq_one_letter_code
_entity_poly.pdbx_strand_id
1 'polypeptide(L)'
;MEKKKLTKSERAVERFAEMMISTIEGLQQGWRKTWITTTANGRPMNANGRPYNRSNEFFLLLVGCSKGYDFPVYMTMRQCNALGARVTKGEKSWPVLFWSLYAKNRTTGECVDIKVYDAMSKADKEGWRTMPALKSYDVFNVAQTNLKEANHEAYTKMVARYAIPELRSADGMYQNDRLDALIGGEWLCPIKTMRQDRACYIPSKDEILLPEKEQFNQGGTAEEVYGAGYEFYSTALHEIAHSTGAEKRLNRIAKGDTFGSQSYGREELVAELTAAMCGHELGFNTSVEKNNAAYLSSWLKTLKEEPRYLVSVLADVNKAANMIIEAIDNVKIA
;
A
#
# COMPACT_ATOMS: atom_id res chain seq x y z
N MET A 1 -1.37 -33.56 18.44
CA MET A 1 -1.00 -32.16 18.75
C MET A 1 -2.28 -31.33 18.80
N GLU A 2 -2.67 -30.84 19.97
CA GLU A 2 -3.82 -29.95 20.11
C GLU A 2 -3.57 -28.66 19.31
N LYS A 3 -4.49 -28.32 18.39
CA LYS A 3 -4.45 -27.05 17.68
C LYS A 3 -4.70 -25.93 18.69
N LYS A 4 -3.70 -25.13 18.98
CA LYS A 4 -3.80 -23.94 19.83
C LYS A 4 -4.95 -23.07 19.35
N LYS A 5 -5.93 -22.83 20.21
CA LYS A 5 -7.10 -22.00 19.88
C LYS A 5 -6.65 -20.55 19.63
N LEU A 6 -6.85 -20.07 18.40
CA LEU A 6 -6.45 -18.73 17.99
C LEU A 6 -7.20 -17.66 18.77
N THR A 7 -6.50 -16.60 19.14
CA THR A 7 -7.10 -15.38 19.68
C THR A 7 -7.98 -14.68 18.64
N LYS A 8 -8.82 -13.75 19.08
CA LYS A 8 -9.67 -12.94 18.18
C LYS A 8 -8.82 -12.14 17.17
N SER A 9 -7.70 -11.59 17.63
CA SER A 9 -6.76 -10.83 16.76
C SER A 9 -6.07 -11.73 15.75
N GLU A 10 -5.64 -12.92 16.15
CA GLU A 10 -5.01 -13.89 15.25
C GLU A 10 -5.97 -14.33 14.15
N ARG A 11 -7.23 -14.60 14.46
CA ARG A 11 -8.26 -14.92 13.46
C ARG A 11 -8.52 -13.77 12.49
N ALA A 12 -8.47 -12.52 12.96
CA ALA A 12 -8.65 -11.35 12.10
C ALA A 12 -7.49 -11.21 11.10
N VAL A 13 -6.26 -11.46 11.55
CA VAL A 13 -5.07 -11.47 10.69
C VAL A 13 -5.15 -12.58 9.64
N GLU A 14 -5.52 -13.79 10.05
CA GLU A 14 -5.67 -14.90 9.11
C GLU A 14 -6.72 -14.62 8.05
N ARG A 15 -7.92 -14.16 8.46
CA ARG A 15 -8.98 -13.77 7.52
C ARG A 15 -8.52 -12.70 6.52
N PHE A 16 -7.82 -11.68 7.01
CA PHE A 16 -7.28 -10.61 6.15
C PHE A 16 -6.28 -11.17 5.14
N ALA A 17 -5.33 -12.00 5.59
CA ALA A 17 -4.33 -12.61 4.73
C ALA A 17 -4.95 -13.55 3.69
N GLU A 18 -5.87 -14.43 4.10
CA GLU A 18 -6.58 -15.34 3.21
C GLU A 18 -7.35 -14.59 2.11
N MET A 19 -8.04 -13.51 2.48
CA MET A 19 -8.80 -12.71 1.51
C MET A 19 -7.86 -11.95 0.56
N MET A 20 -6.73 -11.44 1.05
CA MET A 20 -5.72 -10.79 0.20
C MET A 20 -5.13 -11.80 -0.78
N ILE A 21 -4.72 -12.98 -0.33
CA ILE A 21 -4.19 -14.06 -1.17
C ILE A 21 -5.20 -14.46 -2.24
N SER A 22 -6.45 -14.72 -1.85
CA SER A 22 -7.52 -15.07 -2.77
C SER A 22 -7.80 -13.97 -3.82
N THR A 23 -7.69 -12.70 -3.41
CA THR A 23 -7.86 -11.56 -4.32
C THR A 23 -6.72 -11.50 -5.34
N ILE A 24 -5.47 -11.68 -4.89
CA ILE A 24 -4.30 -11.72 -5.78
C ILE A 24 -4.40 -12.90 -6.75
N GLU A 25 -4.83 -14.08 -6.30
CA GLU A 25 -5.04 -15.25 -7.16
C GLU A 25 -6.11 -15.01 -8.23
N GLY A 26 -7.22 -14.40 -7.86
CA GLY A 26 -8.28 -14.03 -8.79
C GLY A 26 -7.81 -13.04 -9.85
N LEU A 27 -6.90 -12.13 -9.48
CA LEU A 27 -6.30 -11.18 -10.41
C LEU A 27 -5.29 -11.85 -11.36
N GLN A 28 -4.57 -12.89 -10.94
CA GLN A 28 -3.60 -13.59 -11.81
C GLN A 28 -4.20 -14.16 -13.08
N GLN A 29 -5.44 -14.64 -13.05
CA GLN A 29 -6.14 -15.18 -14.23
C GLN A 29 -6.52 -14.12 -15.25
N GLY A 30 -6.61 -12.83 -14.83
CA GLY A 30 -6.91 -11.66 -15.67
C GLY A 30 -5.83 -10.57 -15.64
N TRP A 31 -4.68 -10.82 -15.00
CA TRP A 31 -3.66 -9.86 -14.61
C TRP A 31 -3.08 -9.00 -15.74
N ARG A 32 -3.18 -9.40 -16.98
CA ARG A 32 -2.63 -8.66 -18.12
C ARG A 32 -3.34 -7.35 -18.45
N LYS A 33 -4.47 -6.99 -17.77
CA LYS A 33 -5.31 -5.82 -18.18
C LYS A 33 -5.84 -4.91 -17.08
N THR A 34 -5.75 -5.23 -15.79
CA THR A 34 -6.60 -4.56 -14.78
C THR A 34 -5.90 -3.56 -13.86
N TRP A 35 -4.60 -3.46 -13.82
CA TRP A 35 -3.92 -2.40 -13.07
C TRP A 35 -4.00 -1.03 -13.76
N ILE A 36 -4.30 -0.98 -15.05
CA ILE A 36 -4.18 0.19 -15.91
C ILE A 36 -5.53 0.76 -16.36
N THR A 37 -6.65 0.08 -16.18
CA THR A 37 -7.89 0.56 -16.77
C THR A 37 -8.91 0.97 -15.75
N THR A 38 -9.19 2.23 -15.87
CA THR A 38 -10.47 2.88 -15.68
C THR A 38 -10.95 3.07 -14.27
N THR A 39 -11.27 4.28 -14.04
CA THR A 39 -12.09 4.82 -12.98
C THR A 39 -11.35 5.12 -11.69
N ALA A 40 -11.36 6.37 -11.37
CA ALA A 40 -11.02 6.95 -10.07
C ALA A 40 -9.65 6.55 -9.52
N ASN A 41 -8.58 7.03 -10.15
CA ASN A 41 -7.27 7.11 -9.51
C ASN A 41 -7.41 7.79 -8.15
N GLY A 42 -6.99 7.14 -7.08
CA GLY A 42 -7.01 7.75 -5.76
C GLY A 42 -6.97 6.73 -4.63
N ARG A 43 -6.54 7.20 -3.47
CA ARG A 43 -6.42 6.39 -2.26
C ARG A 43 -7.78 5.91 -1.77
N PRO A 44 -7.93 4.65 -1.35
CA PRO A 44 -9.10 4.20 -0.62
C PRO A 44 -9.36 5.06 0.62
N MET A 45 -10.53 5.64 0.65
CA MET A 45 -10.98 6.51 1.75
C MET A 45 -12.23 5.96 2.40
N ASN A 46 -12.42 6.29 3.67
CA ASN A 46 -13.68 6.01 4.34
C ASN A 46 -14.75 7.07 3.97
N ALA A 47 -15.99 6.84 4.38
CA ALA A 47 -17.10 7.74 4.12
C ALA A 47 -16.83 9.21 4.54
N ASN A 48 -16.01 9.44 5.55
CA ASN A 48 -15.65 10.76 6.04
C ASN A 48 -14.46 11.39 5.29
N GLY A 49 -13.90 10.71 4.26
CA GLY A 49 -12.74 11.17 3.50
C GLY A 49 -11.41 10.97 4.21
N ARG A 50 -11.36 10.13 5.24
CA ARG A 50 -10.11 9.76 5.88
C ARG A 50 -9.51 8.57 5.13
N PRO A 51 -8.25 8.65 4.69
CA PRO A 51 -7.58 7.54 4.01
C PRO A 51 -7.39 6.35 4.94
N TYR A 52 -7.38 5.15 4.37
CA TYR A 52 -6.99 3.94 5.06
C TYR A 52 -5.46 3.91 5.24
N ASN A 53 -4.98 3.15 6.23
CA ASN A 53 -3.54 2.92 6.36
C ASN A 53 -3.03 2.06 5.19
N ARG A 54 -1.71 2.11 4.94
CA ARG A 54 -1.07 1.52 3.75
C ARG A 54 -1.47 0.07 3.46
N SER A 55 -1.45 -0.81 4.45
CA SER A 55 -1.82 -2.23 4.26
C SER A 55 -3.29 -2.40 3.89
N ASN A 56 -4.18 -1.65 4.54
CA ASN A 56 -5.60 -1.67 4.20
C ASN A 56 -5.85 -0.99 2.85
N GLU A 57 -5.15 0.09 2.57
CA GLU A 57 -5.19 0.80 1.30
C GLU A 57 -4.88 -0.16 0.15
N PHE A 58 -3.73 -0.83 0.20
CA PHE A 58 -3.32 -1.79 -0.80
C PHE A 58 -4.34 -2.92 -0.98
N PHE A 59 -4.79 -3.52 0.12
CA PHE A 59 -5.82 -4.57 0.05
C PHE A 59 -7.12 -4.09 -0.58
N LEU A 60 -7.61 -2.91 -0.18
CA LEU A 60 -8.86 -2.37 -0.71
C LEU A 60 -8.75 -1.94 -2.18
N LEU A 61 -7.55 -1.56 -2.64
CA LEU A 61 -7.27 -1.36 -4.07
C LEU A 61 -7.37 -2.66 -4.85
N LEU A 62 -6.68 -3.72 -4.41
CA LEU A 62 -6.78 -5.03 -5.04
C LEU A 62 -8.23 -5.51 -5.13
N VAL A 63 -9.00 -5.31 -4.06
CA VAL A 63 -10.43 -5.61 -4.03
C VAL A 63 -11.17 -4.79 -5.08
N GLY A 64 -10.92 -3.48 -5.15
CA GLY A 64 -11.54 -2.59 -6.13
C GLY A 64 -11.31 -3.06 -7.56
N CYS A 65 -10.06 -3.35 -7.89
CA CYS A 65 -9.68 -3.91 -9.19
C CYS A 65 -10.35 -5.26 -9.48
N SER A 66 -10.32 -6.19 -8.52
CA SER A 66 -10.90 -7.53 -8.67
C SER A 66 -12.42 -7.52 -8.86
N LYS A 67 -13.10 -6.52 -8.28
CA LYS A 67 -14.56 -6.39 -8.32
C LYS A 67 -15.06 -5.38 -9.36
N GLY A 68 -14.17 -4.62 -9.97
CA GLY A 68 -14.52 -3.57 -10.91
C GLY A 68 -15.29 -2.41 -10.26
N TYR A 69 -14.93 -2.04 -9.03
CA TYR A 69 -15.57 -0.91 -8.36
C TYR A 69 -15.10 0.41 -8.94
N ASP A 70 -16.03 1.28 -9.31
CA ASP A 70 -15.74 2.58 -9.92
C ASP A 70 -15.00 3.55 -8.98
N PHE A 71 -15.28 3.48 -7.68
CA PHE A 71 -14.71 4.40 -6.70
C PHE A 71 -14.17 3.66 -5.48
N PRO A 72 -12.95 3.98 -5.01
CA PRO A 72 -12.36 3.33 -3.85
C PRO A 72 -12.85 3.95 -2.53
N VAL A 73 -14.16 4.10 -2.37
CA VAL A 73 -14.82 4.56 -1.15
C VAL A 73 -15.34 3.35 -0.39
N TYR A 74 -14.88 3.18 0.84
CA TYR A 74 -15.28 2.08 1.69
C TYR A 74 -15.82 2.57 3.03
N MET A 75 -16.84 1.90 3.55
CA MET A 75 -17.49 2.30 4.80
C MET A 75 -17.94 1.09 5.61
N THR A 76 -17.96 1.24 6.92
CA THR A 76 -18.60 0.25 7.79
C THR A 76 -20.10 0.28 7.62
N MET A 77 -20.79 -0.82 7.97
CA MET A 77 -22.26 -0.85 7.99
C MET A 77 -22.86 0.30 8.86
N ARG A 78 -22.20 0.61 9.98
CA ARG A 78 -22.62 1.74 10.84
C ARG A 78 -22.53 3.08 10.13
N GLN A 79 -21.46 3.33 9.37
CA GLN A 79 -21.30 4.55 8.58
C GLN A 79 -22.34 4.62 7.47
N CYS A 80 -22.59 3.50 6.77
CA CYS A 80 -23.61 3.39 5.75
C CYS A 80 -25.01 3.76 6.31
N ASN A 81 -25.38 3.14 7.43
CA ASN A 81 -26.67 3.41 8.07
C ASN A 81 -26.79 4.86 8.57
N ALA A 82 -25.70 5.46 9.06
CA ALA A 82 -25.70 6.87 9.49
C ALA A 82 -25.93 7.86 8.33
N LEU A 83 -25.67 7.44 7.09
CA LEU A 83 -25.97 8.20 5.87
C LEU A 83 -27.38 7.93 5.32
N GLY A 84 -28.21 7.15 6.03
CA GLY A 84 -29.55 6.76 5.58
C GLY A 84 -29.55 5.66 4.51
N ALA A 85 -28.39 5.06 4.23
CA ALA A 85 -28.23 4.02 3.22
C ALA A 85 -28.15 2.62 3.86
N ARG A 86 -28.15 1.60 3.04
CA ARG A 86 -28.05 0.19 3.44
C ARG A 86 -27.09 -0.56 2.53
N VAL A 87 -26.39 -1.54 3.09
CA VAL A 87 -25.64 -2.51 2.31
C VAL A 87 -26.63 -3.41 1.56
N THR A 88 -26.37 -3.65 0.29
CA THR A 88 -27.18 -4.50 -0.57
C THR A 88 -27.18 -5.94 -0.04
N LYS A 89 -28.35 -6.57 -0.03
CA LYS A 89 -28.50 -7.93 0.48
C LYS A 89 -27.64 -8.92 -0.30
N GLY A 90 -26.86 -9.71 0.43
CA GLY A 90 -25.96 -10.72 -0.17
C GLY A 90 -24.52 -10.25 -0.35
N GLU A 91 -24.25 -8.97 -0.22
CA GLU A 91 -22.88 -8.43 -0.30
C GLU A 91 -22.01 -8.90 0.85
N LYS A 92 -20.73 -9.16 0.56
CA LYS A 92 -19.73 -9.60 1.53
C LYS A 92 -18.82 -8.45 1.91
N SER A 93 -18.53 -8.36 3.20
CA SER A 93 -17.61 -7.35 3.74
C SER A 93 -16.14 -7.67 3.47
N TRP A 94 -15.34 -6.63 3.45
CA TRP A 94 -13.88 -6.68 3.36
C TRP A 94 -13.27 -6.34 4.72
N PRO A 95 -12.38 -7.19 5.29
CA PRO A 95 -11.75 -6.89 6.56
C PRO A 95 -10.69 -5.82 6.42
N VAL A 96 -10.64 -4.88 7.36
CA VAL A 96 -9.54 -3.93 7.51
C VAL A 96 -8.96 -4.04 8.92
N LEU A 97 -7.64 -3.92 9.04
CA LEU A 97 -6.91 -4.08 10.29
C LEU A 97 -6.51 -2.71 10.84
N PHE A 98 -6.76 -2.52 12.11
CA PHE A 98 -6.42 -1.28 12.79
C PHE A 98 -5.63 -1.56 14.07
N TRP A 99 -4.39 -1.08 14.09
CA TRP A 99 -3.55 -1.10 15.27
C TRP A 99 -3.92 0.05 16.20
N SER A 100 -4.18 -0.26 17.44
CA SER A 100 -4.38 0.71 18.51
C SER A 100 -3.48 0.36 19.70
N LEU A 101 -3.28 1.30 20.58
CA LEU A 101 -2.65 1.04 21.87
C LEU A 101 -3.70 1.07 22.96
N TYR A 102 -3.48 0.28 23.99
CA TYR A 102 -4.17 0.37 25.26
C TYR A 102 -3.14 0.25 26.39
N ALA A 103 -3.47 0.75 27.56
CA ALA A 103 -2.62 0.58 28.70
C ALA A 103 -3.19 -0.49 29.64
N LYS A 104 -2.31 -1.31 30.19
CA LYS A 104 -2.64 -2.36 31.16
C LYS A 104 -1.86 -2.13 32.44
N ASN A 105 -2.58 -2.11 33.57
CA ASN A 105 -1.97 -2.07 34.89
C ASN A 105 -1.29 -3.41 35.17
N ARG A 106 -0.04 -3.38 35.59
CA ARG A 106 0.77 -4.58 35.83
C ARG A 106 0.33 -5.36 37.07
N THR A 107 -0.27 -4.67 38.05
CA THR A 107 -0.67 -5.25 39.31
C THR A 107 -2.13 -5.71 39.25
N THR A 108 -3.05 -4.84 38.85
CA THR A 108 -4.49 -5.15 38.87
C THR A 108 -4.96 -5.88 37.61
N GLY A 109 -4.17 -5.79 36.51
CA GLY A 109 -4.57 -6.33 35.21
C GLY A 109 -5.60 -5.47 34.46
N GLU A 110 -6.05 -4.37 35.06
CA GLU A 110 -6.99 -3.41 34.47
C GLU A 110 -6.48 -2.90 33.13
N CYS A 111 -7.39 -2.72 32.17
CA CYS A 111 -7.08 -2.21 30.83
C CYS A 111 -7.87 -0.92 30.57
N VAL A 112 -7.19 0.12 30.12
CA VAL A 112 -7.80 1.40 29.74
C VAL A 112 -7.40 1.79 28.32
N ASP A 113 -8.23 2.61 27.68
CA ASP A 113 -7.90 3.18 26.35
C ASP A 113 -6.65 4.08 26.48
N ILE A 114 -5.85 4.11 25.41
CA ILE A 114 -4.60 4.89 25.41
C ILE A 114 -4.84 6.37 25.74
N LYS A 115 -5.97 6.94 25.31
CA LYS A 115 -6.31 8.34 25.61
C LYS A 115 -6.53 8.58 27.12
N VAL A 116 -7.10 7.59 27.82
CA VAL A 116 -7.28 7.65 29.28
C VAL A 116 -5.91 7.58 29.94
N TYR A 117 -5.05 6.66 29.52
CA TYR A 117 -3.67 6.57 29.99
C TYR A 117 -2.87 7.84 29.74
N ASP A 118 -2.97 8.41 28.54
CA ASP A 118 -2.23 9.65 28.18
C ASP A 118 -2.64 10.83 29.05
N ALA A 119 -3.90 10.89 29.46
CA ALA A 119 -4.43 11.90 30.37
C ALA A 119 -4.04 11.73 31.84
N MET A 120 -3.47 10.58 32.24
CA MET A 120 -3.03 10.32 33.59
C MET A 120 -1.79 11.17 33.94
N SER A 121 -1.65 11.49 35.23
CA SER A 121 -0.43 12.12 35.75
C SER A 121 0.77 11.15 35.64
N LYS A 122 1.99 11.67 35.71
CA LYS A 122 3.21 10.85 35.69
C LYS A 122 3.24 9.83 36.83
N ALA A 123 2.73 10.18 38.01
CA ALA A 123 2.64 9.28 39.15
C ALA A 123 1.61 8.17 38.92
N ASP A 124 0.43 8.51 38.38
CA ASP A 124 -0.62 7.53 38.10
C ASP A 124 -0.25 6.54 36.98
N LYS A 125 0.67 6.92 36.07
CA LYS A 125 1.21 6.03 35.03
C LYS A 125 2.15 4.96 35.58
N GLU A 126 2.64 5.13 36.78
CA GLU A 126 3.50 4.15 37.45
C GLU A 126 2.76 2.81 37.63
N GLY A 127 3.38 1.74 37.20
CA GLY A 127 2.74 0.40 37.21
C GLY A 127 1.90 0.04 35.99
N TRP A 128 1.71 0.96 35.05
CA TRP A 128 1.06 0.67 33.76
C TRP A 128 2.08 0.31 32.68
N ARG A 129 1.61 -0.40 31.67
CA ARG A 129 2.37 -0.62 30.41
C ARG A 129 1.46 -0.45 29.22
N THR A 130 1.95 0.11 28.16
CA THR A 130 1.24 0.17 26.88
C THR A 130 1.35 -1.15 26.14
N MET A 131 0.26 -1.58 25.54
CA MET A 131 0.15 -2.83 24.81
C MET A 131 -0.49 -2.57 23.46
N PRO A 132 0.05 -3.15 22.36
CA PRO A 132 -0.63 -3.08 21.09
C PRO A 132 -1.89 -3.94 21.08
N ALA A 133 -2.95 -3.43 20.47
CA ALA A 133 -4.17 -4.16 20.19
C ALA A 133 -4.50 -4.07 18.70
N LEU A 134 -4.71 -5.22 18.08
CA LEU A 134 -5.17 -5.30 16.72
C LEU A 134 -6.69 -5.46 16.70
N LYS A 135 -7.38 -4.52 16.06
CA LYS A 135 -8.82 -4.54 15.82
C LYS A 135 -9.07 -4.81 14.34
N SER A 136 -10.10 -5.57 14.02
CA SER A 136 -10.59 -5.74 12.66
C SER A 136 -11.96 -5.09 12.54
N TYR A 137 -12.18 -4.39 11.43
CA TYR A 137 -13.47 -3.84 11.06
C TYR A 137 -13.87 -4.39 9.69
N ASP A 138 -15.16 -4.61 9.52
CA ASP A 138 -15.75 -4.99 8.25
C ASP A 138 -16.21 -3.75 7.51
N VAL A 139 -15.74 -3.58 6.27
CA VAL A 139 -16.12 -2.46 5.40
C VAL A 139 -16.72 -2.97 4.09
N PHE A 140 -17.50 -2.12 3.47
CA PHE A 140 -18.16 -2.35 2.18
C PHE A 140 -17.79 -1.20 1.24
N ASN A 141 -17.59 -1.50 -0.03
CA ASN A 141 -17.44 -0.45 -1.04
C ASN A 141 -18.76 0.29 -1.23
N VAL A 142 -18.69 1.54 -1.62
CA VAL A 142 -19.89 2.35 -1.94
C VAL A 142 -20.78 1.69 -2.98
N ALA A 143 -20.22 0.96 -3.95
CA ALA A 143 -20.94 0.20 -4.96
C ALA A 143 -21.75 -0.99 -4.37
N GLN A 144 -21.42 -1.45 -3.16
CA GLN A 144 -22.14 -2.49 -2.44
C GLN A 144 -23.31 -1.94 -1.60
N THR A 145 -23.65 -0.67 -1.79
CA THR A 145 -24.71 0.03 -1.02
C THR A 145 -25.69 0.70 -1.93
N ASN A 146 -26.84 1.05 -1.41
CA ASN A 146 -27.82 1.89 -2.12
C ASN A 146 -27.62 3.39 -1.83
N LEU A 147 -26.38 3.83 -1.50
CA LEU A 147 -26.13 5.21 -1.09
C LEU A 147 -26.46 6.22 -2.21
N LYS A 148 -26.20 5.85 -3.46
CA LYS A 148 -26.47 6.72 -4.62
C LYS A 148 -27.94 7.11 -4.72
N GLU A 149 -28.83 6.17 -4.41
CA GLU A 149 -30.29 6.36 -4.42
C GLU A 149 -30.81 6.96 -3.12
N ALA A 150 -30.26 6.48 -1.98
CA ALA A 150 -30.75 6.87 -0.66
C ALA A 150 -30.27 8.26 -0.22
N ASN A 151 -29.07 8.67 -0.64
CA ASN A 151 -28.47 9.96 -0.31
C ASN A 151 -27.51 10.40 -1.41
N HIS A 152 -28.07 10.89 -2.50
CA HIS A 152 -27.34 11.31 -3.69
C HIS A 152 -26.31 12.41 -3.42
N GLU A 153 -26.62 13.35 -2.53
CA GLU A 153 -25.69 14.41 -2.15
C GLU A 153 -24.42 13.86 -1.49
N ALA A 154 -24.58 12.99 -0.49
CA ALA A 154 -23.46 12.35 0.17
C ALA A 154 -22.64 11.49 -0.80
N TYR A 155 -23.29 10.74 -1.69
CA TYR A 155 -22.62 9.97 -2.72
C TYR A 155 -21.77 10.85 -3.62
N THR A 156 -22.37 11.89 -4.22
CA THR A 156 -21.70 12.82 -5.14
C THR A 156 -20.50 13.49 -4.47
N LYS A 157 -20.65 13.93 -3.22
CA LYS A 157 -19.55 14.53 -2.45
C LYS A 157 -18.39 13.55 -2.21
N MET A 158 -18.68 12.27 -2.02
CA MET A 158 -17.63 11.26 -1.84
C MET A 158 -16.89 10.97 -3.13
N VAL A 159 -17.60 10.79 -4.24
CA VAL A 159 -16.99 10.40 -5.52
C VAL A 159 -16.33 11.56 -6.25
N ALA A 160 -16.73 12.80 -6.01
CA ALA A 160 -16.12 14.00 -6.59
C ALA A 160 -14.63 14.15 -6.24
N ARG A 161 -14.14 13.48 -5.20
CA ARG A 161 -12.73 13.46 -4.82
C ARG A 161 -11.85 12.68 -5.79
N TYR A 162 -12.46 11.88 -6.64
CA TYR A 162 -11.80 10.98 -7.57
C TYR A 162 -11.94 11.46 -9.02
N ALA A 163 -11.81 12.78 -9.23
CA ALA A 163 -11.74 13.32 -10.58
C ALA A 163 -10.51 12.75 -11.31
N ILE A 164 -10.70 12.36 -12.56
CA ILE A 164 -9.59 11.88 -13.41
C ILE A 164 -8.66 13.07 -13.64
N PRO A 165 -7.36 12.97 -13.26
CA PRO A 165 -6.40 14.03 -13.53
C PRO A 165 -6.26 14.26 -15.05
N GLU A 166 -6.19 15.52 -15.47
CA GLU A 166 -5.80 15.81 -16.85
C GLU A 166 -4.39 15.29 -17.11
N LEU A 167 -4.22 14.60 -18.25
CA LEU A 167 -2.92 14.12 -18.71
C LEU A 167 -2.02 15.32 -18.99
N ARG A 168 -0.98 15.54 -18.19
CA ARG A 168 0.05 16.54 -18.41
C ARG A 168 1.33 15.85 -18.83
N SER A 169 1.88 16.18 -19.98
CA SER A 169 3.16 15.68 -20.46
C SER A 169 3.90 16.75 -21.25
N ALA A 170 5.17 16.97 -20.93
CA ALA A 170 6.13 17.51 -21.89
C ALA A 170 6.72 16.32 -22.64
N ASP A 171 6.93 16.41 -23.93
CA ASP A 171 7.50 15.37 -24.81
C ASP A 171 6.73 14.03 -24.84
N GLY A 172 5.48 14.03 -24.42
CA GLY A 172 4.60 12.85 -24.48
C GLY A 172 4.73 11.88 -23.31
N MET A 173 5.81 11.83 -22.55
CA MET A 173 5.96 10.97 -21.37
C MET A 173 5.35 11.60 -20.11
N TYR A 174 4.78 10.78 -19.24
CA TYR A 174 4.35 11.24 -17.92
C TYR A 174 5.51 11.88 -17.15
N GLN A 175 5.24 12.98 -16.46
CA GLN A 175 6.19 13.70 -15.62
C GLN A 175 5.65 13.91 -14.21
N ASN A 176 6.56 13.91 -13.23
CA ASN A 176 6.26 14.17 -11.83
C ASN A 176 7.41 14.94 -11.19
N ASP A 177 7.23 16.26 -11.06
CA ASP A 177 8.28 17.19 -10.58
C ASP A 177 8.85 16.80 -9.21
N ARG A 178 8.03 16.24 -8.30
CA ARG A 178 8.50 15.81 -6.98
C ARG A 178 9.39 14.57 -7.06
N LEU A 179 9.03 13.60 -7.90
CA LEU A 179 9.88 12.43 -8.13
C LEU A 179 11.14 12.81 -8.89
N ASP A 180 11.07 13.74 -9.85
CA ASP A 180 12.23 14.24 -10.56
C ASP A 180 13.21 14.94 -9.62
N ALA A 181 12.72 15.76 -8.69
CA ALA A 181 13.55 16.37 -7.63
C ALA A 181 14.17 15.31 -6.71
N LEU A 182 13.39 14.31 -6.31
CA LEU A 182 13.89 13.21 -5.48
C LEU A 182 15.03 12.45 -6.18
N ILE A 183 14.83 12.12 -7.46
CA ILE A 183 15.83 11.46 -8.31
C ILE A 183 17.03 12.40 -8.55
N GLY A 184 16.79 13.69 -8.68
CA GLY A 184 17.79 14.73 -8.92
C GLY A 184 18.72 15.03 -7.74
N GLY A 185 18.50 14.42 -6.56
CA GLY A 185 19.43 14.54 -5.44
C GLY A 185 18.79 14.78 -4.07
N GLU A 186 17.46 14.87 -3.98
CA GLU A 186 16.79 15.07 -2.68
C GLU A 186 16.49 13.75 -1.94
N TRP A 187 16.81 12.60 -2.54
CA TRP A 187 16.69 11.32 -1.85
C TRP A 187 17.85 11.09 -0.86
N LEU A 188 17.62 10.19 0.11
CA LEU A 188 18.53 9.86 1.22
C LEU A 188 19.84 9.18 0.83
N CYS A 189 19.99 8.76 -0.41
CA CYS A 189 21.21 8.26 -1.01
C CYS A 189 21.31 8.72 -2.47
N PRO A 190 22.54 8.77 -3.05
CA PRO A 190 22.71 9.17 -4.45
C PRO A 190 21.92 8.30 -5.40
N ILE A 191 21.20 8.95 -6.33
CA ILE A 191 20.55 8.29 -7.48
C ILE A 191 21.29 8.80 -8.72
N LYS A 192 21.82 7.90 -9.53
CA LYS A 192 22.52 8.20 -10.76
C LYS A 192 21.73 7.66 -11.94
N THR A 193 21.33 8.53 -12.84
CA THR A 193 20.77 8.16 -14.14
C THR A 193 21.87 8.09 -15.16
N MET A 194 21.94 7.00 -15.92
CA MET A 194 22.92 6.81 -16.97
C MET A 194 22.39 5.83 -18.02
N ARG A 195 22.96 5.89 -19.21
CA ARG A 195 22.61 4.94 -20.28
C ARG A 195 23.07 3.53 -19.91
N GLN A 196 22.12 2.66 -19.54
CA GLN A 196 22.35 1.29 -19.11
C GLN A 196 21.08 0.44 -19.24
N ASP A 197 21.22 -0.89 -19.11
CA ASP A 197 20.12 -1.83 -19.31
C ASP A 197 19.44 -2.30 -18.02
N ARG A 198 19.90 -1.84 -16.86
CA ARG A 198 19.39 -2.31 -15.56
C ARG A 198 19.27 -1.18 -14.56
N ALA A 199 18.18 -1.18 -13.81
CA ALA A 199 18.07 -0.44 -12.55
C ALA A 199 18.60 -1.32 -11.42
N CYS A 200 19.25 -0.75 -10.42
CA CYS A 200 19.60 -1.46 -9.19
C CYS A 200 19.97 -0.51 -8.04
N TYR A 201 19.57 -0.89 -6.83
CA TYR A 201 20.15 -0.38 -5.61
C TYR A 201 21.40 -1.20 -5.23
N ILE A 202 22.49 -0.54 -4.91
CA ILE A 202 23.76 -1.16 -4.51
C ILE A 202 23.99 -0.95 -3.00
N PRO A 203 23.66 -1.95 -2.15
CA PRO A 203 23.74 -1.79 -0.69
C PRO A 203 25.14 -1.44 -0.18
N SER A 204 26.19 -1.98 -0.80
CA SER A 204 27.58 -1.75 -0.39
C SER A 204 28.07 -0.32 -0.62
N LYS A 205 27.45 0.39 -1.58
CA LYS A 205 27.75 1.80 -1.90
C LYS A 205 26.69 2.76 -1.39
N ASP A 206 25.53 2.22 -0.99
CA ASP A 206 24.33 2.96 -0.70
C ASP A 206 23.97 3.93 -1.83
N GLU A 207 23.87 3.41 -3.03
CA GLU A 207 23.69 4.15 -4.28
C GLU A 207 22.64 3.44 -5.15
N ILE A 208 21.81 4.23 -5.84
CA ILE A 208 20.86 3.74 -6.83
C ILE A 208 21.36 4.08 -8.23
N LEU A 209 21.32 3.12 -9.15
CA LEU A 209 21.57 3.31 -10.56
C LEU A 209 20.28 3.10 -11.35
N LEU A 210 19.92 4.07 -12.20
CA LEU A 210 18.74 4.01 -13.06
C LEU A 210 19.14 4.18 -14.53
N PRO A 211 18.43 3.53 -15.47
CA PRO A 211 18.48 3.92 -16.87
C PRO A 211 17.99 5.36 -17.07
N GLU A 212 18.45 6.02 -18.12
CA GLU A 212 17.89 7.32 -18.53
C GLU A 212 16.40 7.18 -18.86
N LYS A 213 15.61 8.19 -18.52
CA LYS A 213 14.14 8.17 -18.69
C LYS A 213 13.74 7.93 -20.15
N GLU A 214 14.51 8.49 -21.08
CA GLU A 214 14.32 8.36 -22.51
C GLU A 214 14.45 6.92 -23.02
N GLN A 215 15.20 6.05 -22.31
CA GLN A 215 15.34 4.63 -22.68
C GLN A 215 14.04 3.84 -22.52
N PHE A 216 13.09 4.33 -21.74
CA PHE A 216 11.76 3.72 -21.56
C PHE A 216 10.84 4.05 -22.73
N ASN A 217 11.05 5.17 -23.43
CA ASN A 217 10.26 5.56 -24.59
C ASN A 217 10.71 4.80 -25.83
N GLN A 218 10.00 3.73 -26.17
CA GLN A 218 10.25 2.96 -27.40
C GLN A 218 9.41 3.43 -28.60
N GLY A 219 8.76 4.58 -28.48
CA GLY A 219 7.80 5.07 -29.48
C GLY A 219 6.46 4.37 -29.37
N GLY A 220 5.59 4.62 -30.37
CA GLY A 220 4.25 4.06 -30.42
C GLY A 220 3.15 5.11 -30.37
N THR A 221 2.01 4.76 -29.83
CA THR A 221 0.88 5.68 -29.62
C THR A 221 1.20 6.69 -28.51
N ALA A 222 0.49 7.81 -28.48
CA ALA A 222 0.63 8.80 -27.41
C ALA A 222 0.41 8.20 -26.01
N GLU A 223 -0.49 7.20 -25.89
CA GLU A 223 -0.76 6.49 -24.64
C GLU A 223 0.43 5.61 -24.22
N GLU A 224 1.08 4.93 -25.16
CA GLU A 224 2.27 4.11 -24.91
C GLU A 224 3.45 4.98 -24.49
N VAL A 225 3.68 6.10 -25.18
CA VAL A 225 4.72 7.06 -24.82
C VAL A 225 4.47 7.65 -23.43
N TYR A 226 3.22 8.03 -23.14
CA TYR A 226 2.84 8.52 -21.80
C TYR A 226 3.08 7.46 -20.73
N GLY A 227 2.69 6.20 -21.00
CA GLY A 227 2.88 5.06 -20.12
C GLY A 227 4.37 4.76 -19.82
N ALA A 228 5.27 5.03 -20.77
CA ALA A 228 6.71 4.87 -20.57
C ALA A 228 7.24 5.75 -19.41
N GLY A 229 6.64 6.91 -19.20
CA GLY A 229 6.94 7.73 -18.01
C GLY A 229 6.54 7.06 -16.70
N TYR A 230 5.42 6.38 -16.66
CA TYR A 230 5.02 5.58 -15.49
C TYR A 230 5.99 4.43 -15.22
N GLU A 231 6.45 3.74 -16.25
CA GLU A 231 7.41 2.64 -16.11
C GLU A 231 8.75 3.13 -15.54
N PHE A 232 9.23 4.28 -15.99
CA PHE A 232 10.43 4.90 -15.43
C PHE A 232 10.28 5.17 -13.92
N TYR A 233 9.22 5.87 -13.52
CA TYR A 233 9.02 6.19 -12.11
C TYR A 233 8.69 4.97 -11.25
N SER A 234 8.00 3.97 -11.80
CA SER A 234 7.77 2.69 -11.12
C SER A 234 9.09 1.98 -10.82
N THR A 235 9.99 1.93 -11.81
CA THR A 235 11.32 1.36 -11.65
C THR A 235 12.13 2.16 -10.61
N ALA A 236 12.09 3.48 -10.68
CA ALA A 236 12.77 4.33 -9.69
C ALA A 236 12.25 4.10 -8.28
N LEU A 237 10.93 4.03 -8.09
CA LEU A 237 10.32 3.76 -6.78
C LEU A 237 10.67 2.36 -6.24
N HIS A 238 10.82 1.36 -7.11
CA HIS A 238 11.27 0.03 -6.72
C HIS A 238 12.69 0.07 -6.13
N GLU A 239 13.63 0.70 -6.80
CA GLU A 239 15.02 0.83 -6.32
C GLU A 239 15.12 1.73 -5.07
N ILE A 240 14.31 2.80 -5.03
CA ILE A 240 14.17 3.64 -3.84
C ILE A 240 13.63 2.82 -2.66
N ALA A 241 12.66 1.94 -2.88
CA ALA A 241 12.13 1.06 -1.86
C ALA A 241 13.19 0.10 -1.30
N HIS A 242 14.01 -0.50 -2.15
CA HIS A 242 15.19 -1.28 -1.72
C HIS A 242 16.11 -0.45 -0.84
N SER A 243 16.43 0.76 -1.27
CA SER A 243 17.34 1.63 -0.51
C SER A 243 16.83 1.94 0.89
N THR A 244 15.50 1.98 1.12
CA THR A 244 14.94 2.13 2.48
C THR A 244 15.34 1.00 3.42
N GLY A 245 15.72 -0.18 2.87
CA GLY A 245 16.16 -1.35 3.63
C GLY A 245 17.59 -1.28 4.15
N ALA A 246 18.38 -0.26 3.81
CA ALA A 246 19.74 -0.09 4.30
C ALA A 246 19.84 -0.10 5.84
N GLU A 247 21.00 -0.53 6.35
CA GLU A 247 21.29 -0.63 7.79
C GLU A 247 21.00 0.69 8.53
N LYS A 248 21.35 1.82 7.95
CA LYS A 248 21.15 3.15 8.52
C LYS A 248 19.73 3.72 8.37
N ARG A 249 18.83 2.99 7.73
CA ARG A 249 17.41 3.34 7.55
C ARG A 249 16.52 2.31 8.25
N LEU A 250 15.83 1.47 7.51
CA LEU A 250 14.91 0.47 8.11
C LEU A 250 15.58 -0.88 8.43
N ASN A 251 16.85 -1.04 8.09
CA ASN A 251 17.70 -2.19 8.43
C ASN A 251 17.04 -3.55 8.09
N ARG A 252 16.51 -3.68 6.86
CA ARG A 252 15.89 -4.92 6.38
C ARG A 252 16.86 -5.80 5.60
N ILE A 253 17.84 -5.19 4.90
CA ILE A 253 18.80 -5.89 4.05
C ILE A 253 19.97 -6.33 4.91
N ALA A 254 20.12 -7.65 5.11
CA ALA A 254 21.22 -8.21 5.89
C ALA A 254 22.52 -8.25 5.06
N LYS A 255 23.66 -8.06 5.74
CA LYS A 255 24.98 -8.24 5.11
C LYS A 255 25.13 -9.71 4.68
N GLY A 256 25.22 -9.96 3.37
CA GLY A 256 25.41 -11.31 2.82
C GLY A 256 24.16 -11.91 2.18
N ASP A 257 23.06 -11.20 2.13
CA ASP A 257 21.91 -11.64 1.33
C ASP A 257 22.32 -11.75 -0.15
N THR A 258 22.10 -12.93 -0.72
CA THR A 258 22.45 -13.23 -2.11
C THR A 258 21.20 -13.39 -2.95
N PHE A 259 21.32 -13.06 -4.22
CA PHE A 259 20.26 -13.27 -5.22
C PHE A 259 19.73 -14.71 -5.15
N GLY A 260 18.42 -14.86 -5.01
CA GLY A 260 17.75 -16.17 -4.92
C GLY A 260 17.61 -16.76 -3.50
N SER A 261 18.09 -16.07 -2.45
CA SER A 261 17.84 -16.47 -1.06
C SER A 261 16.37 -16.14 -0.65
N GLN A 262 15.89 -16.80 0.40
CA GLN A 262 14.54 -16.53 0.92
C GLN A 262 14.42 -15.10 1.47
N SER A 263 15.47 -14.55 2.08
CA SER A 263 15.54 -13.16 2.53
C SER A 263 15.48 -12.18 1.35
N TYR A 264 16.17 -12.49 0.25
CA TYR A 264 16.11 -11.72 -0.99
C TYR A 264 14.68 -11.71 -1.57
N GLY A 265 14.03 -12.87 -1.66
CA GLY A 265 12.63 -12.94 -2.13
C GLY A 265 11.66 -12.13 -1.28
N ARG A 266 11.91 -12.02 0.04
CA ARG A 266 11.12 -11.16 0.93
C ARG A 266 11.34 -9.68 0.65
N GLU A 267 12.58 -9.27 0.44
CA GLU A 267 12.92 -7.88 0.17
C GLU A 267 12.37 -7.42 -1.19
N GLU A 268 12.40 -8.28 -2.21
CA GLU A 268 11.74 -8.03 -3.50
C GLU A 268 10.24 -7.79 -3.33
N LEU A 269 9.56 -8.61 -2.52
CA LEU A 269 8.13 -8.43 -2.23
C LEU A 269 7.87 -7.11 -1.52
N VAL A 270 8.72 -6.72 -0.57
CA VAL A 270 8.61 -5.42 0.11
C VAL A 270 8.81 -4.28 -0.88
N ALA A 271 9.82 -4.34 -1.75
CA ALA A 271 10.12 -3.30 -2.72
C ALA A 271 8.99 -3.12 -3.73
N GLU A 272 8.50 -4.22 -4.31
CA GLU A 272 7.39 -4.23 -5.27
C GLU A 272 6.11 -3.63 -4.68
N LEU A 273 5.70 -4.11 -3.52
CA LEU A 273 4.49 -3.61 -2.86
C LEU A 273 4.64 -2.14 -2.45
N THR A 274 5.83 -1.73 -2.03
CA THR A 274 6.12 -0.34 -1.68
C THR A 274 6.04 0.56 -2.91
N ALA A 275 6.66 0.18 -4.02
CA ALA A 275 6.60 0.93 -5.27
C ALA A 275 5.16 1.08 -5.78
N ALA A 276 4.39 -0.02 -5.77
CA ALA A 276 2.99 -0.01 -6.17
C ALA A 276 2.15 0.94 -5.30
N MET A 277 2.36 0.93 -3.97
CA MET A 277 1.62 1.79 -3.04
C MET A 277 1.99 3.27 -3.23
N CYS A 278 3.28 3.58 -3.37
CA CYS A 278 3.73 4.96 -3.60
C CYS A 278 3.23 5.48 -4.96
N GLY A 279 3.35 4.68 -6.01
CA GLY A 279 2.88 5.05 -7.35
C GLY A 279 1.37 5.35 -7.36
N HIS A 280 0.59 4.50 -6.70
CA HIS A 280 -0.84 4.73 -6.58
C HIS A 280 -1.17 6.02 -5.82
N GLU A 281 -0.47 6.30 -4.71
CA GLU A 281 -0.67 7.54 -3.94
C GLU A 281 -0.32 8.79 -4.74
N LEU A 282 0.67 8.67 -5.64
CA LEU A 282 1.06 9.74 -6.55
C LEU A 282 0.16 9.86 -7.79
N GLY A 283 -0.87 9.01 -7.90
CA GLY A 283 -1.88 9.07 -8.95
C GLY A 283 -1.45 8.44 -10.27
N PHE A 284 -0.40 7.62 -10.30
CA PHE A 284 -0.05 6.82 -11.45
C PHE A 284 -0.04 5.32 -11.11
N ASN A 285 -0.36 4.52 -12.11
CA ASN A 285 -0.34 3.07 -11.96
C ASN A 285 1.09 2.58 -12.20
N THR A 286 1.66 1.92 -11.21
CA THR A 286 2.90 1.19 -11.41
C THR A 286 2.58 -0.08 -12.19
N SER A 287 3.18 -0.26 -13.37
CA SER A 287 3.13 -1.55 -14.04
C SER A 287 3.96 -2.53 -13.20
N VAL A 288 3.30 -3.53 -12.65
CA VAL A 288 4.03 -4.69 -12.12
C VAL A 288 4.65 -5.38 -13.34
N GLU A 289 5.97 -5.34 -13.47
CA GLU A 289 6.67 -5.87 -14.63
C GLU A 289 6.24 -7.32 -14.95
N LYS A 290 6.21 -7.64 -16.25
CA LYS A 290 5.89 -9.00 -16.78
C LYS A 290 6.75 -10.11 -16.15
N ASN A 291 7.91 -9.76 -15.59
CA ASN A 291 8.84 -10.67 -14.93
C ASN A 291 8.36 -11.10 -13.52
N ASN A 292 7.44 -10.38 -12.92
CA ASN A 292 6.98 -10.63 -11.55
C ASN A 292 5.95 -11.75 -11.42
N ALA A 293 5.36 -12.23 -12.53
CA ALA A 293 4.41 -13.34 -12.48
C ALA A 293 5.01 -14.63 -11.87
N ALA A 294 6.30 -14.90 -12.11
CA ALA A 294 7.00 -16.04 -11.52
C ALA A 294 7.24 -15.84 -10.01
N TYR A 295 7.62 -14.61 -9.61
CA TYR A 295 7.79 -14.24 -8.19
C TYR A 295 6.45 -14.27 -7.45
N LEU A 296 5.39 -13.74 -8.05
CA LEU A 296 4.03 -13.77 -7.48
C LEU A 296 3.58 -15.21 -7.17
N SER A 297 3.87 -16.17 -8.04
CA SER A 297 3.54 -17.58 -7.80
C SER A 297 4.33 -18.16 -6.63
N SER A 298 5.61 -17.82 -6.50
CA SER A 298 6.45 -18.20 -5.35
C SER A 298 5.97 -17.56 -4.05
N TRP A 299 5.66 -16.27 -4.08
CA TRP A 299 5.13 -15.54 -2.93
C TRP A 299 3.78 -16.07 -2.47
N LEU A 300 2.87 -16.37 -3.41
CA LEU A 300 1.58 -16.95 -3.10
C LEU A 300 1.71 -18.30 -2.38
N LYS A 301 2.67 -19.13 -2.78
CA LYS A 301 2.95 -20.38 -2.08
C LYS A 301 3.36 -20.13 -0.64
N THR A 302 4.34 -19.27 -0.41
CA THR A 302 4.81 -18.91 0.95
C THR A 302 3.69 -18.28 1.78
N LEU A 303 2.92 -17.38 1.20
CA LEU A 303 1.80 -16.72 1.87
C LEU A 303 0.68 -17.69 2.27
N LYS A 304 0.43 -18.73 1.46
CA LYS A 304 -0.53 -19.79 1.79
C LYS A 304 -0.04 -20.69 2.93
N GLU A 305 1.25 -20.99 2.95
CA GLU A 305 1.86 -21.82 3.99
C GLU A 305 1.93 -21.06 5.33
N GLU A 306 2.16 -19.75 5.29
CA GLU A 306 2.30 -18.91 6.48
C GLU A 306 1.60 -17.53 6.33
N PRO A 307 0.26 -17.45 6.51
CA PRO A 307 -0.48 -16.19 6.33
C PRO A 307 0.02 -15.02 7.19
N ARG A 308 0.60 -15.31 8.36
CA ARG A 308 1.20 -14.28 9.25
C ARG A 308 2.43 -13.61 8.66
N TYR A 309 3.14 -14.29 7.76
CA TYR A 309 4.27 -13.74 7.04
C TYR A 309 3.87 -12.49 6.25
N LEU A 310 2.70 -12.52 5.59
CA LEU A 310 2.17 -11.36 4.88
C LEU A 310 2.04 -10.14 5.79
N VAL A 311 1.58 -10.31 7.03
CA VAL A 311 1.43 -9.17 7.96
C VAL A 311 2.77 -8.55 8.32
N SER A 312 3.83 -9.37 8.44
CA SER A 312 5.19 -8.87 8.68
C SER A 312 5.75 -8.12 7.46
N VAL A 313 5.50 -8.64 6.25
CA VAL A 313 5.86 -7.96 5.00
C VAL A 313 5.15 -6.62 4.88
N LEU A 314 3.84 -6.59 5.09
CA LEU A 314 3.05 -5.35 5.03
C LEU A 314 3.45 -4.32 6.08
N ALA A 315 3.94 -4.75 7.24
CA ALA A 315 4.50 -3.85 8.25
C ALA A 315 5.75 -3.11 7.73
N ASP A 316 6.62 -3.80 7.01
CA ASP A 316 7.81 -3.20 6.40
C ASP A 316 7.48 -2.38 5.16
N VAL A 317 6.52 -2.82 4.34
CA VAL A 317 5.96 -2.03 3.23
C VAL A 317 5.42 -0.69 3.73
N ASN A 318 4.63 -0.70 4.82
CA ASN A 318 4.10 0.53 5.41
C ASN A 318 5.21 1.51 5.83
N LYS A 319 6.28 1.00 6.49
CA LYS A 319 7.40 1.85 6.91
C LYS A 319 8.14 2.43 5.71
N ALA A 320 8.43 1.61 4.70
CA ALA A 320 9.13 2.02 3.49
C ALA A 320 8.31 3.06 2.71
N ALA A 321 7.02 2.80 2.47
CA ALA A 321 6.14 3.73 1.77
C ALA A 321 5.99 5.06 2.51
N ASN A 322 5.84 5.04 3.85
CA ASN A 322 5.78 6.28 4.62
C ASN A 322 7.07 7.10 4.48
N MET A 323 8.24 6.46 4.58
CA MET A 323 9.54 7.12 4.41
C MET A 323 9.66 7.78 3.02
N ILE A 324 9.22 7.10 1.96
CA ILE A 324 9.27 7.62 0.59
C ILE A 324 8.29 8.79 0.41
N ILE A 325 7.05 8.63 0.85
CA ILE A 325 6.03 9.69 0.70
C ILE A 325 6.37 10.90 1.54
N GLU A 326 6.85 10.74 2.78
CA GLU A 326 7.34 11.85 3.59
C GLU A 326 8.49 12.61 2.89
N ALA A 327 9.42 11.90 2.24
CA ALA A 327 10.48 12.54 1.47
C ALA A 327 9.90 13.33 0.27
N ILE A 328 8.95 12.74 -0.48
CA ILE A 328 8.28 13.38 -1.62
C ILE A 328 7.49 14.63 -1.17
N ASP A 329 6.79 14.56 -0.04
CA ASP A 329 6.00 15.67 0.49
C ASP A 329 6.87 16.84 0.98
N ASN A 330 8.10 16.54 1.41
CA ASN A 330 9.07 17.55 1.86
C ASN A 330 9.87 18.19 0.71
N VAL A 331 9.76 17.67 -0.52
CA VAL A 331 10.39 18.28 -1.71
C VAL A 331 9.84 19.69 -1.91
N LYS A 332 10.73 20.66 -1.94
CA LYS A 332 10.40 22.04 -2.28
C LYS A 332 10.44 22.20 -3.81
N ILE A 333 9.28 22.22 -4.43
CA ILE A 333 9.18 22.61 -5.84
C ILE A 333 9.41 24.13 -5.88
N ALA A 334 10.47 24.58 -6.55
CA ALA A 334 10.84 25.98 -6.74
C ALA A 334 9.85 26.71 -7.66
#